data_4c9cc889304c539e2cac968a84395e47
#
_entry.id   4c9cc889304c539e2cac968a84395e47
#
_cell.length_a   1.000
_cell.length_b   1.000
_cell.length_c   1.000
_cell.angle_alpha   90.00
_cell.angle_beta   90.00
_cell.angle_gamma   90.00
#
_symmetry.space_group_name_H-M   'P 1'
#
loop_
_entity.id
_entity.type
_entity.pdbx_description
1 polymer ?
#
loop_
_entity_poly.entity_id
_entity_poly.type
_entity_poly.pdbx_seq_one_letter_code
_entity_poly.pdbx_strand_id
1 'polypeptide(L)'
;MRHTIRPGCPRTRAFLSHRTVSPPAARQSGQALIFGMFLLVIVAVLTFYQFSTGQVTTARMRLVNATDAAAYSAGLWRARAFNYYAYSNRAIIFNEVAIAQTATLVSYAGFITQAVKNLETVSRVIPPLNAYLRAVERVVTNLNKALRIMSAVEVAGRSAYIHALAVSQDVIWGTTNGYVLNQLTNEVMKKTDEHFHGYLIRGTLGEQMTRNHGNEDRNRLKDLVQRSLDEYSVNRGLKVWILGTKDWLVWRGQTEMIRDHDTNAMDRWQSYDTLSVHHRRPFHRLRETMPLAWSGVEIAKDPKQSMDRLNGQASSQKHDNGRAYRLIDRSGFWSARAYLGLPAVRDLNENSKAMRENNRFPTDKVTVIGVIQNKNTINTADQTGLGAGRLKLKDAFADFHVDAAMVAMSSAQVYFRRPPGGNERVEYASMYSPYWQVRLVGVDAHERGMVGALGTLWR
;
A
#
# COMPACT_ATOMS: atom_id res chain seq x y z
N MET A 1 -67.20 0.72 41.47
CA MET A 1 -67.86 0.48 42.80
C MET A 1 -67.27 1.54 43.73
N ARG A 2 -67.92 2.65 43.94
CA ARG A 2 -68.94 3.05 44.93
C ARG A 2 -68.64 2.52 46.35
N HIS A 3 -68.23 3.41 47.25
CA HIS A 3 -68.99 3.88 48.42
C HIS A 3 -68.12 4.84 49.26
N THR A 4 -68.40 6.11 49.16
CA THR A 4 -69.09 7.03 50.16
C THR A 4 -69.29 6.51 51.57
N ILE A 5 -68.87 7.29 52.54
CA ILE A 5 -69.69 7.81 53.69
C ILE A 5 -68.88 8.88 54.44
N ARG A 6 -69.49 10.07 54.61
CA ARG A 6 -69.34 11.08 55.69
C ARG A 6 -70.30 10.67 56.81
N PRO A 7 -70.43 11.40 57.87
CA PRO A 7 -69.81 12.59 58.48
C PRO A 7 -69.69 12.51 60.03
N GLY A 8 -69.22 13.54 60.69
CA GLY A 8 -69.42 13.76 62.14
C GLY A 8 -68.58 14.86 62.77
N CYS A 9 -69.09 16.06 62.79
CA CYS A 9 -68.80 17.10 63.79
C CYS A 9 -69.75 16.87 65.00
N PRO A 10 -69.54 17.21 66.28
CA PRO A 10 -69.14 18.52 66.76
C PRO A 10 -68.42 18.54 68.16
N ARG A 11 -67.86 19.63 68.53
CA ARG A 11 -68.11 20.35 69.82
C ARG A 11 -66.95 21.22 70.27
N THR A 12 -67.23 22.51 70.19
CA THR A 12 -66.61 23.60 70.93
C THR A 12 -66.26 23.30 72.34
N ARG A 13 -65.04 23.60 72.74
CA ARG A 13 -64.70 24.08 74.10
C ARG A 13 -63.69 25.22 73.99
N ALA A 14 -64.17 26.36 74.42
CA ALA A 14 -63.36 27.53 74.70
C ALA A 14 -62.32 27.23 75.78
N PHE A 15 -61.07 27.51 75.59
CA PHE A 15 -60.07 27.61 76.63
C PHE A 15 -59.33 28.93 76.50
N LEU A 16 -59.29 29.61 77.55
CA LEU A 16 -58.70 30.84 77.96
C LEU A 16 -57.32 31.13 77.28
N SER A 17 -57.23 32.33 76.72
CA SER A 17 -56.01 32.92 76.28
C SER A 17 -55.03 33.19 77.41
N HIS A 18 -53.98 32.43 77.54
CA HIS A 18 -52.78 32.94 78.18
C HIS A 18 -51.95 33.69 77.12
N ARG A 19 -51.96 35.01 77.21
CA ARG A 19 -50.97 35.89 76.58
C ARG A 19 -49.59 35.52 77.18
N THR A 20 -48.84 34.68 76.50
CA THR A 20 -47.40 34.62 76.67
C THR A 20 -46.79 35.86 76.07
N VAL A 21 -46.28 36.74 76.87
CA VAL A 21 -45.46 37.86 76.47
C VAL A 21 -44.20 37.21 75.82
N SER A 22 -44.13 37.32 74.50
CA SER A 22 -42.92 36.95 73.80
C SER A 22 -41.78 37.88 74.19
N PRO A 23 -40.61 37.35 74.61
CA PRO A 23 -39.48 38.19 74.92
C PRO A 23 -39.11 38.97 73.60
N PRO A 24 -38.67 40.23 73.75
CA PRO A 24 -38.32 41.05 72.64
C PRO A 24 -37.24 40.30 71.82
N ALA A 25 -37.54 40.04 70.58
CA ALA A 25 -36.58 39.44 69.61
C ALA A 25 -35.31 40.31 69.71
N ALA A 26 -34.28 39.77 70.26
CA ALA A 26 -33.01 40.39 70.33
C ALA A 26 -32.61 40.72 68.83
N ARG A 27 -32.49 42.00 68.57
CA ARG A 27 -32.05 42.49 67.26
C ARG A 27 -30.61 42.00 67.04
N GLN A 28 -30.47 40.84 66.40
CA GLN A 28 -29.23 40.31 65.83
C GLN A 28 -29.00 40.97 64.44
N SER A 29 -29.09 42.27 64.37
CA SER A 29 -28.88 43.03 63.19
C SER A 29 -27.37 43.40 63.05
N GLY A 30 -26.63 42.55 62.43
CA GLY A 30 -25.18 42.80 62.14
C GLY A 30 -24.38 41.52 61.94
N GLN A 31 -24.58 40.47 62.74
CA GLN A 31 -23.81 39.24 62.60
C GLN A 31 -24.13 38.48 61.28
N ALA A 32 -25.37 38.47 60.83
CA ALA A 32 -25.81 37.81 59.60
C ALA A 32 -25.14 38.44 58.36
N LEU A 33 -24.88 39.74 58.36
CA LEU A 33 -24.22 40.45 57.26
C LEU A 33 -22.73 40.06 57.16
N ILE A 34 -22.04 39.94 58.31
CA ILE A 34 -20.63 39.54 58.37
C ILE A 34 -20.52 38.08 57.89
N PHE A 35 -21.35 37.16 58.37
CA PHE A 35 -21.39 35.79 57.87
C PHE A 35 -21.74 35.72 56.39
N GLY A 36 -22.67 36.53 55.91
CA GLY A 36 -23.04 36.61 54.47
C GLY A 36 -21.86 37.09 53.62
N MET A 37 -21.11 38.07 54.06
CA MET A 37 -19.88 38.53 53.37
C MET A 37 -18.80 37.46 53.34
N PHE A 38 -18.58 36.75 54.47
CA PHE A 38 -17.63 35.63 54.51
C PHE A 38 -18.06 34.49 53.57
N LEU A 39 -19.32 34.12 53.58
CA LEU A 39 -19.86 33.09 52.67
C LEU A 39 -19.69 33.51 51.19
N LEU A 40 -19.98 34.76 50.86
CA LEU A 40 -19.83 35.30 49.49
C LEU A 40 -18.39 35.24 49.02
N VAL A 41 -17.41 35.60 49.90
CA VAL A 41 -15.97 35.48 49.56
C VAL A 41 -15.59 34.03 49.36
N ILE A 42 -16.05 33.09 50.20
CA ILE A 42 -15.78 31.66 50.03
C ILE A 42 -16.34 31.16 48.71
N VAL A 43 -17.60 31.48 48.40
CA VAL A 43 -18.26 31.10 47.15
C VAL A 43 -17.52 31.70 45.94
N ALA A 44 -17.12 32.93 46.03
CA ALA A 44 -16.34 33.59 44.93
C ALA A 44 -15.03 32.84 44.71
N VAL A 45 -14.25 32.54 45.73
CA VAL A 45 -12.97 31.80 45.67
C VAL A 45 -13.19 30.42 45.05
N LEU A 46 -14.22 29.67 45.48
CA LEU A 46 -14.55 28.35 44.93
C LEU A 46 -14.96 28.44 43.48
N THR A 47 -15.73 29.46 43.08
CA THR A 47 -16.14 29.67 41.68
C THR A 47 -14.93 29.95 40.79
N PHE A 48 -14.00 30.80 41.21
CA PHE A 48 -12.75 31.07 40.47
C PHE A 48 -11.86 29.81 40.37
N TYR A 49 -11.79 29.03 41.44
CA TYR A 49 -11.05 27.75 41.40
C TYR A 49 -11.65 26.75 40.41
N GLN A 50 -12.99 26.57 40.45
CA GLN A 50 -13.70 25.70 39.49
C GLN A 50 -13.55 26.20 38.04
N PHE A 51 -13.65 27.52 37.80
CA PHE A 51 -13.44 28.13 36.50
C PHE A 51 -12.04 27.81 35.98
N SER A 52 -11.00 28.05 36.76
CA SER A 52 -9.60 27.80 36.35
C SER A 52 -9.37 26.31 36.05
N THR A 53 -9.89 25.41 36.92
CA THR A 53 -9.81 23.96 36.70
C THR A 53 -10.55 23.54 35.41
N GLY A 54 -11.73 24.12 35.16
CA GLY A 54 -12.52 23.88 33.95
C GLY A 54 -11.76 24.30 32.69
N GLN A 55 -11.11 25.47 32.69
CA GLN A 55 -10.30 25.98 31.56
C GLN A 55 -9.11 25.05 31.28
N VAL A 56 -8.35 24.67 32.31
CA VAL A 56 -7.21 23.74 32.19
C VAL A 56 -7.65 22.38 31.64
N THR A 57 -8.75 21.85 32.15
CA THR A 57 -9.30 20.55 31.69
C THR A 57 -9.75 20.62 30.24
N THR A 58 -10.40 21.73 29.84
CA THR A 58 -10.85 21.95 28.47
C THR A 58 -9.65 22.06 27.53
N ALA A 59 -8.63 22.85 27.90
CA ALA A 59 -7.40 22.96 27.12
C ALA A 59 -6.71 21.59 26.94
N ARG A 60 -6.64 20.79 28.02
CA ARG A 60 -6.07 19.44 27.96
C ARG A 60 -6.87 18.52 27.01
N MET A 61 -8.19 18.53 27.08
CA MET A 61 -9.01 17.71 26.17
C MET A 61 -8.85 18.13 24.71
N ARG A 62 -8.80 19.43 24.44
CA ARG A 62 -8.54 19.93 23.10
C ARG A 62 -7.16 19.50 22.59
N LEU A 63 -6.13 19.60 23.43
CA LEU A 63 -4.76 19.19 23.07
C LEU A 63 -4.71 17.68 22.78
N VAL A 64 -5.33 16.85 23.62
CA VAL A 64 -5.38 15.39 23.41
C VAL A 64 -6.06 15.07 22.06
N ASN A 65 -7.24 15.66 21.82
CA ASN A 65 -7.98 15.44 20.58
C ASN A 65 -7.19 15.91 19.35
N ALA A 66 -6.50 17.04 19.43
CA ALA A 66 -5.63 17.55 18.37
C ALA A 66 -4.43 16.62 18.12
N THR A 67 -3.83 16.10 19.19
CA THR A 67 -2.71 15.16 19.10
C THR A 67 -3.14 13.82 18.51
N ASP A 68 -4.33 13.33 18.88
CA ASP A 68 -4.93 12.12 18.29
C ASP A 68 -5.19 12.32 16.79
N ALA A 69 -5.77 13.47 16.40
CA ALA A 69 -6.01 13.82 15.02
C ALA A 69 -4.70 13.90 14.22
N ALA A 70 -3.65 14.50 14.79
CA ALA A 70 -2.34 14.61 14.16
C ALA A 70 -1.67 13.24 13.97
N ALA A 71 -1.69 12.38 15.01
CA ALA A 71 -1.14 11.04 14.93
C ALA A 71 -1.89 10.18 13.90
N TYR A 72 -3.23 10.25 13.92
CA TYR A 72 -4.07 9.54 12.95
C TYR A 72 -3.81 10.01 11.52
N SER A 73 -3.68 11.32 11.30
CA SER A 73 -3.42 11.91 9.98
C SER A 73 -2.07 11.48 9.42
N ALA A 74 -1.02 11.46 10.26
CA ALA A 74 0.30 10.98 9.86
C ALA A 74 0.30 9.48 9.54
N GLY A 75 -0.38 8.67 10.34
CA GLY A 75 -0.59 7.25 10.07
C GLY A 75 -1.38 7.01 8.79
N LEU A 76 -2.45 7.80 8.56
CA LEU A 76 -3.28 7.70 7.36
C LEU A 76 -2.50 8.06 6.08
N TRP A 77 -1.66 9.08 6.14
CA TRP A 77 -0.78 9.44 5.02
C TRP A 77 0.12 8.26 4.63
N ARG A 78 0.70 7.60 5.62
CA ARG A 78 1.54 6.43 5.42
C ARG A 78 0.77 5.22 4.88
N ALA A 79 -0.42 4.94 5.41
CA ALA A 79 -1.28 3.88 4.90
C ALA A 79 -1.69 4.12 3.43
N ARG A 80 -1.97 5.38 3.06
CA ARG A 80 -2.24 5.77 1.67
C ARG A 80 -1.03 5.53 0.77
N ALA A 81 0.18 5.86 1.21
CA ALA A 81 1.39 5.57 0.46
C ALA A 81 1.58 4.06 0.23
N PHE A 82 1.36 3.22 1.24
CA PHE A 82 1.45 1.76 1.08
C PHE A 82 0.38 1.20 0.13
N ASN A 83 -0.84 1.73 0.18
CA ASN A 83 -1.88 1.37 -0.78
C ASN A 83 -1.53 1.84 -2.20
N TYR A 84 -0.91 3.01 -2.35
CA TYR A 84 -0.41 3.48 -3.64
C TYR A 84 0.66 2.53 -4.21
N TYR A 85 1.62 2.08 -3.38
CA TYR A 85 2.60 1.07 -3.83
C TYR A 85 1.92 -0.21 -4.27
N ALA A 86 0.90 -0.67 -3.54
CA ALA A 86 0.17 -1.87 -3.90
C ALA A 86 -0.55 -1.74 -5.25
N TYR A 87 -1.21 -0.61 -5.52
CA TYR A 87 -1.86 -0.37 -6.82
C TYR A 87 -0.85 -0.21 -7.95
N SER A 88 0.21 0.56 -7.75
CA SER A 88 1.25 0.77 -8.77
C SER A 88 2.02 -0.52 -9.09
N ASN A 89 2.33 -1.35 -8.07
CA ASN A 89 2.94 -2.66 -8.29
C ASN A 89 2.05 -3.58 -9.11
N ARG A 90 0.74 -3.61 -8.84
CA ARG A 90 -0.22 -4.36 -9.67
C ARG A 90 -0.27 -3.84 -11.09
N ALA A 91 -0.27 -2.52 -11.28
CA ALA A 91 -0.25 -1.91 -12.60
C ALA A 91 1.04 -2.25 -13.37
N ILE A 92 2.19 -2.30 -12.69
CA ILE A 92 3.47 -2.74 -13.26
C ILE A 92 3.36 -4.20 -13.72
N ILE A 93 2.90 -5.12 -12.86
CA ILE A 93 2.71 -6.53 -13.22
C ILE A 93 1.77 -6.67 -14.41
N PHE A 94 0.63 -5.97 -14.42
CA PHE A 94 -0.32 -6.01 -15.52
C PHE A 94 0.31 -5.60 -16.86
N ASN A 95 1.09 -4.53 -16.87
CA ASN A 95 1.76 -4.07 -18.09
C ASN A 95 2.89 -5.01 -18.51
N GLU A 96 3.61 -5.63 -17.59
CA GLU A 96 4.60 -6.67 -17.92
C GLU A 96 3.94 -7.90 -18.55
N VAL A 97 2.82 -8.35 -18.02
CA VAL A 97 2.03 -9.44 -18.62
C VAL A 97 1.57 -9.07 -20.03
N ALA A 98 1.13 -7.84 -20.25
CA ALA A 98 0.73 -7.38 -21.58
C ALA A 98 1.91 -7.32 -22.56
N ILE A 99 3.12 -6.94 -22.11
CA ILE A 99 4.35 -7.02 -22.92
C ILE A 99 4.65 -8.47 -23.31
N ALA A 100 4.52 -9.42 -22.38
CA ALA A 100 4.68 -10.84 -22.64
C ALA A 100 3.68 -11.36 -23.67
N GLN A 101 2.39 -10.98 -23.53
CA GLN A 101 1.34 -11.33 -24.49
C GLN A 101 1.64 -10.75 -25.88
N THR A 102 2.15 -9.53 -25.95
CA THR A 102 2.59 -8.91 -27.21
C THR A 102 3.73 -9.69 -27.84
N ALA A 103 4.75 -10.11 -27.06
CA ALA A 103 5.83 -10.97 -27.55
C ALA A 103 5.29 -12.32 -28.06
N THR A 104 4.33 -12.91 -27.33
CA THR A 104 3.62 -14.15 -27.71
C THR A 104 2.93 -13.99 -29.05
N LEU A 105 2.16 -12.91 -29.21
CA LEU A 105 1.39 -12.66 -30.44
C LEU A 105 2.30 -12.47 -31.66
N VAL A 106 3.41 -11.73 -31.51
CA VAL A 106 4.38 -11.52 -32.59
C VAL A 106 5.09 -12.83 -32.97
N SER A 107 5.45 -13.65 -31.98
CA SER A 107 6.03 -14.98 -32.22
C SER A 107 5.06 -15.87 -32.99
N TYR A 108 3.81 -15.94 -32.57
CA TYR A 108 2.78 -16.72 -33.23
C TYR A 108 2.51 -16.25 -34.67
N ALA A 109 2.43 -14.94 -34.90
CA ALA A 109 2.26 -14.37 -36.25
C ALA A 109 3.46 -14.68 -37.17
N GLY A 110 4.68 -14.60 -36.65
CA GLY A 110 5.89 -15.02 -37.32
C GLY A 110 5.90 -16.51 -37.69
N PHE A 111 5.47 -17.33 -36.75
CA PHE A 111 5.30 -18.77 -36.93
C PHE A 111 4.29 -19.11 -38.05
N ILE A 112 3.11 -18.49 -38.05
CA ILE A 112 2.10 -18.66 -39.13
C ILE A 112 2.71 -18.22 -40.50
N THR A 113 3.40 -17.08 -40.51
CA THR A 113 4.07 -16.59 -41.73
C THR A 113 5.06 -17.62 -42.27
N GLN A 114 5.88 -18.21 -41.40
CA GLN A 114 6.84 -19.24 -41.80
C GLN A 114 6.17 -20.52 -42.28
N ALA A 115 5.08 -20.94 -41.64
CA ALA A 115 4.30 -22.10 -42.04
C ALA A 115 3.72 -21.93 -43.45
N VAL A 116 3.13 -20.76 -43.76
CA VAL A 116 2.59 -20.45 -45.10
C VAL A 116 3.68 -20.41 -46.14
N LYS A 117 4.85 -19.82 -45.89
CA LYS A 117 6.02 -19.79 -46.79
C LYS A 117 6.51 -21.20 -47.14
N ASN A 118 6.64 -22.05 -46.15
CA ASN A 118 7.09 -23.41 -46.36
C ASN A 118 6.05 -24.23 -47.14
N LEU A 119 4.75 -24.03 -46.87
CA LEU A 119 3.66 -24.64 -47.61
C LEU A 119 3.61 -24.15 -49.08
N GLU A 120 3.80 -22.82 -49.33
CA GLU A 120 3.92 -22.26 -50.71
C GLU A 120 5.07 -22.94 -51.48
N THR A 121 6.22 -23.08 -50.82
CA THR A 121 7.37 -23.70 -51.40
C THR A 121 7.10 -25.15 -51.88
N VAL A 122 6.43 -25.94 -51.03
CA VAL A 122 6.06 -27.31 -51.32
C VAL A 122 5.00 -27.38 -52.43
N SER A 123 4.06 -26.44 -52.46
CA SER A 123 2.93 -26.41 -53.43
C SER A 123 3.34 -25.99 -54.84
N ARG A 124 4.60 -25.67 -55.10
CA ARG A 124 5.09 -25.24 -56.43
C ARG A 124 4.82 -26.28 -57.54
N VAL A 125 4.64 -27.53 -57.16
CA VAL A 125 4.31 -28.62 -58.09
C VAL A 125 2.85 -28.54 -58.58
N ILE A 126 1.98 -27.80 -57.90
CA ILE A 126 0.54 -27.67 -58.24
C ILE A 126 0.24 -26.19 -58.52
N PRO A 127 0.27 -25.72 -59.81
CA PRO A 127 0.22 -24.27 -60.12
C PRO A 127 -0.99 -23.53 -59.54
N PRO A 128 -2.26 -24.01 -59.58
CA PRO A 128 -3.39 -23.24 -59.07
C PRO A 128 -3.32 -23.10 -57.56
N LEU A 129 -2.88 -24.12 -56.79
CA LEU A 129 -2.68 -24.08 -55.34
C LEU A 129 -1.54 -23.11 -54.98
N ASN A 130 -0.48 -23.13 -55.72
CA ASN A 130 0.65 -22.23 -55.47
C ASN A 130 0.27 -20.76 -55.68
N ALA A 131 -0.51 -20.41 -56.72
CA ALA A 131 -0.98 -19.05 -56.95
C ALA A 131 -1.84 -18.55 -55.78
N TYR A 132 -2.73 -19.37 -55.23
CA TYR A 132 -3.54 -19.08 -54.02
C TYR A 132 -2.64 -18.86 -52.80
N LEU A 133 -1.73 -19.79 -52.54
CA LEU A 133 -0.86 -19.73 -51.35
C LEU A 133 0.10 -18.53 -51.41
N ARG A 134 0.55 -18.09 -52.57
CA ARG A 134 1.32 -16.82 -52.76
C ARG A 134 0.49 -15.61 -52.34
N ALA A 135 -0.79 -15.56 -52.69
CA ALA A 135 -1.66 -14.47 -52.27
C ALA A 135 -1.83 -14.44 -50.77
N VAL A 136 -2.07 -15.58 -50.13
CA VAL A 136 -2.16 -15.74 -48.65
C VAL A 136 -0.83 -15.34 -47.98
N GLU A 137 0.32 -15.80 -48.52
CA GLU A 137 1.64 -15.48 -47.99
C GLU A 137 1.90 -13.98 -47.96
N ARG A 138 1.54 -13.24 -49.03
CA ARG A 138 1.67 -11.77 -49.07
C ARG A 138 0.87 -11.09 -48.02
N VAL A 139 -0.42 -11.49 -47.82
CA VAL A 139 -1.31 -10.94 -46.79
C VAL A 139 -0.75 -11.18 -45.40
N VAL A 140 -0.40 -12.42 -45.07
CA VAL A 140 0.13 -12.80 -43.77
C VAL A 140 1.47 -12.13 -43.46
N THR A 141 2.35 -12.01 -44.49
CA THR A 141 3.63 -11.33 -44.34
C THR A 141 3.45 -9.84 -44.05
N ASN A 142 2.54 -9.16 -44.75
CA ASN A 142 2.27 -7.73 -44.51
C ASN A 142 1.62 -7.50 -43.15
N LEU A 143 0.68 -8.37 -42.76
CA LEU A 143 0.07 -8.31 -41.45
C LEU A 143 1.11 -8.50 -40.32
N ASN A 144 2.01 -9.48 -40.48
CA ASN A 144 3.09 -9.71 -39.52
C ASN A 144 4.05 -8.50 -39.43
N LYS A 145 4.39 -7.86 -40.57
CA LYS A 145 5.20 -6.61 -40.55
C LYS A 145 4.51 -5.50 -39.81
N ALA A 146 3.23 -5.26 -40.07
CA ALA A 146 2.44 -4.25 -39.36
C ALA A 146 2.37 -4.54 -37.85
N LEU A 147 2.10 -5.80 -37.47
CA LEU A 147 2.04 -6.23 -36.08
C LEU A 147 3.38 -6.01 -35.35
N ARG A 148 4.50 -6.30 -35.96
CA ARG A 148 5.84 -6.06 -35.40
C ARG A 148 6.11 -4.57 -35.14
N ILE A 149 5.71 -3.69 -36.01
CA ILE A 149 5.85 -2.24 -35.83
C ILE A 149 4.96 -1.76 -34.67
N MET A 150 3.68 -2.15 -34.70
CA MET A 150 2.73 -1.78 -33.66
C MET A 150 3.17 -2.30 -32.29
N SER A 151 3.65 -3.53 -32.24
CA SER A 151 4.14 -4.16 -31.00
C SER A 151 5.36 -3.45 -30.41
N ALA A 152 6.29 -2.99 -31.26
CA ALA A 152 7.45 -2.22 -30.80
C ALA A 152 7.01 -0.89 -30.14
N VAL A 153 6.05 -0.19 -30.76
CA VAL A 153 5.50 1.06 -30.21
C VAL A 153 4.73 0.81 -28.91
N GLU A 154 3.89 -0.21 -28.88
CA GLU A 154 3.12 -0.58 -27.69
C GLU A 154 4.05 -0.93 -26.50
N VAL A 155 5.05 -1.78 -26.73
CA VAL A 155 5.99 -2.18 -25.68
C VAL A 155 6.80 -0.98 -25.19
N ALA A 156 7.26 -0.09 -26.08
CA ALA A 156 7.95 1.13 -25.67
C ALA A 156 7.08 2.01 -24.77
N GLY A 157 5.81 2.21 -25.13
CA GLY A 157 4.85 2.98 -24.33
C GLY A 157 4.57 2.34 -22.96
N ARG A 158 4.32 1.04 -22.93
CA ARG A 158 4.11 0.30 -21.66
C ARG A 158 5.34 0.32 -20.77
N SER A 159 6.51 0.11 -21.35
CA SER A 159 7.78 0.12 -20.62
C SER A 159 8.08 1.50 -20.03
N ALA A 160 7.85 2.58 -20.77
CA ALA A 160 7.96 3.94 -20.25
C ALA A 160 6.96 4.19 -19.08
N TYR A 161 5.72 3.73 -19.24
CA TYR A 161 4.70 3.84 -18.19
C TYR A 161 5.08 3.08 -16.91
N ILE A 162 5.59 1.86 -17.02
CA ILE A 162 6.08 1.04 -15.90
C ILE A 162 7.18 1.80 -15.13
N HIS A 163 8.15 2.38 -15.85
CA HIS A 163 9.22 3.16 -15.23
C HIS A 163 8.70 4.45 -14.58
N ALA A 164 7.74 5.13 -15.20
CA ALA A 164 7.09 6.30 -14.60
C ALA A 164 6.37 5.95 -13.29
N LEU A 165 5.69 4.79 -13.22
CA LEU A 165 5.10 4.31 -11.98
C LEU A 165 6.15 4.03 -10.90
N ALA A 166 7.28 3.42 -11.25
CA ALA A 166 8.37 3.16 -10.32
C ALA A 166 8.97 4.47 -9.76
N VAL A 167 9.22 5.45 -10.60
CA VAL A 167 9.69 6.79 -10.19
C VAL A 167 8.65 7.47 -9.28
N SER A 168 7.36 7.36 -9.61
CA SER A 168 6.31 7.94 -8.77
C SER A 168 6.26 7.31 -7.37
N GLN A 169 6.59 6.03 -7.23
CA GLN A 169 6.72 5.39 -5.91
C GLN A 169 7.85 6.03 -5.08
N ASP A 170 8.97 6.37 -5.70
CA ASP A 170 10.08 7.04 -5.01
C ASP A 170 9.72 8.46 -4.58
N VAL A 171 8.97 9.18 -5.41
CA VAL A 171 8.43 10.50 -5.04
C VAL A 171 7.49 10.39 -3.84
N ILE A 172 6.53 9.47 -3.88
CA ILE A 172 5.59 9.24 -2.76
C ILE A 172 6.35 8.81 -1.49
N TRP A 173 7.37 7.96 -1.63
CA TRP A 173 8.20 7.59 -0.49
C TRP A 173 8.89 8.79 0.14
N GLY A 174 9.39 9.73 -0.65
CA GLY A 174 9.96 11.00 -0.18
C GLY A 174 8.98 11.79 0.69
N THR A 175 7.66 11.71 0.41
CA THR A 175 6.63 12.39 1.20
C THR A 175 6.30 11.70 2.52
N THR A 176 6.75 10.47 2.73
CA THR A 176 6.54 9.71 3.99
C THR A 176 7.72 9.83 4.95
N ASN A 177 8.73 10.64 4.62
CA ASN A 177 9.87 10.86 5.50
C ASN A 177 9.48 11.70 6.73
N GLY A 178 10.37 11.71 7.75
CA GLY A 178 10.10 12.36 9.02
C GLY A 178 9.86 13.86 8.94
N TYR A 179 10.52 14.52 8.05
CA TYR A 179 10.38 15.96 7.89
C TYR A 179 8.96 16.34 7.40
N VAL A 180 8.49 15.69 6.32
CA VAL A 180 7.16 15.96 5.76
C VAL A 180 6.04 15.54 6.73
N LEU A 181 6.18 14.39 7.39
CA LEU A 181 5.22 13.96 8.40
C LEU A 181 5.20 14.89 9.61
N ASN A 182 6.34 15.42 10.02
CA ASN A 182 6.40 16.40 11.10
C ASN A 182 5.72 17.72 10.72
N GLN A 183 5.89 18.20 9.49
CA GLN A 183 5.15 19.36 8.99
C GLN A 183 3.63 19.08 8.99
N LEU A 184 3.20 17.93 8.48
CA LEU A 184 1.79 17.52 8.46
C LEU A 184 1.19 17.50 9.88
N THR A 185 1.89 16.90 10.84
CA THR A 185 1.41 16.87 12.24
C THR A 185 1.28 18.26 12.83
N ASN A 186 2.25 19.13 12.57
CA ASN A 186 2.22 20.50 13.06
C ASN A 186 1.09 21.32 12.41
N GLU A 187 0.83 21.14 11.11
CA GLU A 187 -0.30 21.79 10.43
C GLU A 187 -1.66 21.33 10.99
N VAL A 188 -1.83 20.03 11.23
CA VAL A 188 -3.07 19.50 11.80
C VAL A 188 -3.30 20.06 13.21
N MET A 189 -2.25 20.14 14.02
CA MET A 189 -2.30 20.73 15.35
C MET A 189 -2.71 22.21 15.30
N LYS A 190 -2.06 23.00 14.46
CA LYS A 190 -2.33 24.44 14.28
C LYS A 190 -3.73 24.74 13.73
N LYS A 191 -4.29 23.83 12.93
CA LYS A 191 -5.69 23.96 12.46
C LYS A 191 -6.71 23.80 13.58
N THR A 192 -6.36 23.09 14.65
CA THR A 192 -7.23 22.96 15.83
C THR A 192 -7.10 24.16 16.76
N ASP A 193 -5.88 24.65 16.98
CA ASP A 193 -5.56 25.87 17.74
C ASP A 193 -4.17 26.35 17.30
N GLU A 194 -4.02 27.65 17.05
CA GLU A 194 -2.77 28.27 16.57
C GLU A 194 -1.60 28.12 17.55
N HIS A 195 -1.91 27.93 18.83
CA HIS A 195 -0.94 27.74 19.92
C HIS A 195 -0.51 26.29 20.12
N PHE A 196 -1.07 25.35 19.34
CA PHE A 196 -0.73 23.94 19.42
C PHE A 196 0.39 23.61 18.44
N HIS A 197 1.38 22.88 18.93
CA HIS A 197 2.50 22.39 18.11
C HIS A 197 2.60 20.87 18.20
N GLY A 198 2.89 20.23 17.07
CA GLY A 198 3.04 18.79 16.96
C GLY A 198 4.47 18.40 16.60
N TYR A 199 5.03 17.43 17.30
CA TYR A 199 6.35 16.87 17.05
C TYR A 199 6.24 15.37 16.88
N LEU A 200 6.89 14.86 15.84
CA LEU A 200 6.93 13.43 15.54
C LEU A 200 8.12 12.79 16.27
N ILE A 201 7.86 11.79 17.12
CA ILE A 201 8.91 11.07 17.85
C ILE A 201 9.34 9.82 17.12
N ARG A 202 8.39 9.05 16.61
CA ARG A 202 8.62 7.75 16.00
C ARG A 202 8.00 7.67 14.62
N GLY A 203 8.53 6.76 13.81
CA GLY A 203 8.01 6.48 12.48
C GLY A 203 8.83 7.06 11.36
N THR A 204 10.03 7.59 11.68
CA THR A 204 10.79 8.36 10.71
C THR A 204 12.27 8.01 10.64
N LEU A 205 12.82 7.42 11.66
CA LEU A 205 14.25 7.14 11.75
C LEU A 205 14.50 5.64 11.93
N GLY A 206 14.76 4.95 10.85
CA GLY A 206 15.44 3.67 10.84
C GLY A 206 14.63 2.41 10.53
N GLU A 207 13.31 2.38 10.73
CA GLU A 207 12.53 1.18 10.43
C GLU A 207 11.46 1.45 9.38
N GLN A 208 11.94 1.74 8.16
CA GLN A 208 11.01 1.85 7.05
C GLN A 208 10.52 0.47 6.68
N MET A 209 9.20 0.31 6.73
CA MET A 209 8.53 -0.95 6.41
C MET A 209 8.66 -1.32 4.93
N THR A 210 9.03 -0.36 4.08
CA THR A 210 9.26 -0.56 2.66
C THR A 210 10.70 -0.28 2.28
N ARG A 211 11.22 -1.06 1.36
CA ARG A 211 12.49 -0.80 0.69
C ARG A 211 12.33 -0.84 -0.82
N ASN A 212 13.22 -0.19 -1.53
CA ASN A 212 13.34 -0.35 -2.96
C ASN A 212 14.15 -1.61 -3.25
N HIS A 213 13.56 -2.55 -4.01
CA HIS A 213 14.26 -3.76 -4.40
C HIS A 213 15.35 -3.44 -5.42
N GLY A 214 16.59 -3.72 -5.05
CA GLY A 214 17.72 -3.68 -5.96
C GLY A 214 17.72 -4.84 -6.97
N ASN A 215 18.80 -4.99 -7.72
CA ASN A 215 18.91 -6.01 -8.77
C ASN A 215 18.74 -7.45 -8.25
N GLU A 216 19.17 -7.73 -7.02
CA GLU A 216 19.09 -9.08 -6.42
C GLU A 216 17.65 -9.48 -6.05
N ASP A 217 16.82 -8.52 -5.64
CA ASP A 217 15.46 -8.78 -5.17
C ASP A 217 14.41 -8.76 -6.31
N ARG A 218 14.79 -8.39 -7.52
CA ARG A 218 13.91 -8.40 -8.71
C ARG A 218 13.39 -9.79 -9.05
N ASN A 219 14.02 -10.84 -8.55
CA ASN A 219 13.53 -12.20 -8.72
C ASN A 219 12.10 -12.39 -8.24
N ARG A 220 11.74 -11.80 -7.08
CA ARG A 220 10.38 -11.88 -6.55
C ARG A 220 9.37 -11.23 -7.49
N LEU A 221 9.66 -10.04 -8.00
CA LEU A 221 8.77 -9.37 -8.96
C LEU A 221 8.70 -10.16 -10.29
N LYS A 222 9.83 -10.66 -10.80
CA LYS A 222 9.88 -11.55 -11.96
C LYS A 222 8.99 -12.78 -11.78
N ASP A 223 9.12 -13.45 -10.64
CA ASP A 223 8.34 -14.66 -10.34
C ASP A 223 6.84 -14.36 -10.26
N LEU A 224 6.46 -13.20 -9.69
CA LEU A 224 5.07 -12.75 -9.67
C LEU A 224 4.55 -12.46 -11.07
N VAL A 225 5.32 -11.77 -11.89
CA VAL A 225 4.97 -11.49 -13.30
C VAL A 225 4.83 -12.81 -14.07
N GLN A 226 5.79 -13.70 -13.96
CA GLN A 226 5.79 -14.99 -14.67
C GLN A 226 4.60 -15.88 -14.27
N ARG A 227 4.24 -15.90 -12.98
CA ARG A 227 3.06 -16.62 -12.46
C ARG A 227 1.72 -15.95 -12.81
N SER A 228 1.76 -14.68 -13.21
CA SER A 228 0.58 -13.93 -13.61
C SER A 228 0.30 -14.03 -15.12
N LEU A 229 1.19 -14.67 -15.89
CA LEU A 229 0.97 -14.94 -17.30
C LEU A 229 -0.20 -15.91 -17.48
N ASP A 230 -0.93 -15.74 -18.57
CA ASP A 230 -1.93 -16.69 -19.01
C ASP A 230 -1.28 -18.01 -19.50
N GLU A 231 -2.02 -19.09 -19.45
CA GLU A 231 -1.52 -20.42 -19.79
C GLU A 231 -1.03 -20.51 -21.23
N TYR A 232 -1.66 -19.78 -22.15
CA TYR A 232 -1.26 -19.73 -23.57
C TYR A 232 0.11 -19.04 -23.73
N SER A 233 0.39 -17.98 -22.99
CA SER A 233 1.70 -17.33 -23.00
C SER A 233 2.79 -18.20 -22.41
N VAL A 234 2.50 -18.86 -21.27
CA VAL A 234 3.49 -19.71 -20.58
C VAL A 234 3.83 -20.95 -21.37
N ASN A 235 2.83 -21.61 -21.98
CA ASN A 235 3.02 -22.92 -22.59
C ASN A 235 1.99 -23.17 -23.68
N ARG A 236 2.42 -23.03 -24.92
CA ARG A 236 1.63 -23.38 -26.12
C ARG A 236 2.06 -24.73 -26.63
N GLY A 237 1.13 -25.64 -26.80
CA GLY A 237 1.49 -26.94 -27.33
C GLY A 237 0.31 -27.77 -27.80
N LEU A 238 0.49 -28.44 -28.94
CA LEU A 238 -0.47 -29.36 -29.48
C LEU A 238 0.27 -30.56 -30.06
N LYS A 239 -0.25 -31.75 -29.82
CA LYS A 239 0.21 -32.99 -30.46
C LYS A 239 -0.99 -33.63 -31.16
N VAL A 240 -0.92 -33.72 -32.49
CA VAL A 240 -1.97 -34.31 -33.32
C VAL A 240 -1.40 -35.48 -34.09
N TRP A 241 -2.08 -36.63 -34.00
CA TRP A 241 -1.73 -37.77 -34.82
C TRP A 241 -2.20 -37.57 -36.27
N ILE A 242 -1.30 -37.86 -37.23
CA ILE A 242 -1.65 -37.83 -38.65
C ILE A 242 -2.30 -39.18 -39.00
N LEU A 243 -3.62 -39.15 -39.26
CA LEU A 243 -4.44 -40.33 -39.53
C LEU A 243 -3.80 -41.24 -40.62
N GLY A 244 -3.77 -42.53 -40.32
CA GLY A 244 -3.22 -43.54 -41.25
C GLY A 244 -1.66 -43.63 -41.26
N THR A 245 -0.98 -42.88 -40.45
CA THR A 245 0.48 -42.87 -40.39
C THR A 245 1.00 -43.15 -38.96
N LYS A 246 2.32 -43.34 -38.83
CA LYS A 246 3.00 -43.37 -37.52
C LYS A 246 3.52 -41.99 -37.12
N ASP A 247 3.07 -40.93 -37.78
CA ASP A 247 3.58 -39.58 -37.63
C ASP A 247 2.65 -38.71 -36.79
N TRP A 248 3.25 -37.77 -36.10
CA TRP A 248 2.58 -36.80 -35.23
C TRP A 248 3.02 -35.41 -35.63
N LEU A 249 2.04 -34.48 -35.65
CA LEU A 249 2.31 -33.06 -35.74
C LEU A 249 2.46 -32.51 -34.34
N VAL A 250 3.58 -31.93 -34.03
CA VAL A 250 3.92 -31.42 -32.71
C VAL A 250 4.21 -29.92 -32.78
N TRP A 251 3.34 -29.13 -32.17
CA TRP A 251 3.53 -27.70 -31.96
C TRP A 251 4.03 -27.45 -30.54
N ARG A 252 5.01 -26.50 -30.38
CA ARG A 252 5.56 -26.04 -29.12
C ARG A 252 5.83 -24.55 -29.18
N GLY A 253 5.39 -23.83 -28.14
CA GLY A 253 5.68 -22.42 -27.96
C GLY A 253 5.71 -22.04 -26.50
N GLN A 254 6.44 -20.98 -26.19
CA GLN A 254 6.57 -20.43 -24.84
C GLN A 254 7.01 -18.98 -24.88
N THR A 255 6.66 -18.26 -23.81
CA THR A 255 7.14 -16.92 -23.55
C THR A 255 7.68 -16.83 -22.13
N GLU A 256 8.86 -16.25 -21.96
CA GLU A 256 9.53 -16.14 -20.66
C GLU A 256 10.31 -14.83 -20.56
N MET A 257 10.33 -14.24 -19.35
CA MET A 257 11.25 -13.17 -19.02
C MET A 257 12.62 -13.75 -18.65
N ILE A 258 13.65 -13.32 -19.35
CA ILE A 258 14.99 -13.84 -19.19
C ILE A 258 15.88 -12.85 -18.45
N ARG A 259 16.72 -13.39 -17.58
CA ARG A 259 17.78 -12.64 -16.93
C ARG A 259 18.98 -12.55 -17.86
N ASP A 260 19.50 -11.35 -18.05
CA ASP A 260 20.80 -11.18 -18.69
C ASP A 260 21.91 -11.79 -17.83
N HIS A 261 22.75 -12.61 -18.46
CA HIS A 261 23.81 -13.33 -17.75
C HIS A 261 24.94 -12.40 -17.28
N ASP A 262 25.22 -11.35 -18.08
CA ASP A 262 26.36 -10.47 -17.83
C ASP A 262 26.03 -9.35 -16.85
N THR A 263 24.83 -8.79 -16.98
CA THR A 263 24.35 -7.65 -16.17
C THR A 263 23.46 -8.07 -14.99
N ASN A 264 23.05 -9.34 -14.94
CA ASN A 264 22.08 -9.86 -13.99
C ASN A 264 20.71 -9.13 -14.01
N ALA A 265 20.47 -8.31 -15.04
CA ALA A 265 19.25 -7.53 -15.20
C ALA A 265 18.12 -8.38 -15.79
N MET A 266 16.87 -8.06 -15.44
CA MET A 266 15.66 -8.62 -16.04
C MET A 266 15.22 -7.66 -17.14
N ASP A 267 15.90 -7.70 -18.29
CA ASP A 267 15.78 -6.69 -19.33
C ASP A 267 15.31 -7.22 -20.68
N ARG A 268 14.82 -8.49 -20.72
CA ARG A 268 14.33 -9.07 -21.97
C ARG A 268 13.19 -10.04 -21.79
N TRP A 269 12.29 -10.00 -22.78
CA TRP A 269 11.26 -10.99 -23.01
C TRP A 269 11.60 -11.79 -24.25
N GLN A 270 11.53 -13.12 -24.16
CA GLN A 270 11.66 -14.00 -25.31
C GLN A 270 10.45 -14.89 -25.46
N SER A 271 10.05 -15.09 -26.72
CA SER A 271 8.97 -15.97 -27.12
C SER A 271 9.37 -16.78 -28.34
N TYR A 272 8.96 -18.03 -28.39
CA TYR A 272 9.14 -18.85 -29.58
C TYR A 272 7.92 -19.71 -29.87
N ASP A 273 7.80 -20.11 -31.15
CA ASP A 273 6.84 -21.10 -31.64
C ASP A 273 7.50 -21.99 -32.69
N THR A 274 7.27 -23.30 -32.59
CA THR A 274 7.87 -24.30 -33.47
C THR A 274 6.84 -25.39 -33.81
N LEU A 275 6.84 -25.87 -35.06
CA LEU A 275 6.02 -26.97 -35.54
C LEU A 275 6.90 -27.97 -36.26
N SER A 276 6.78 -29.24 -35.90
CA SER A 276 7.56 -30.33 -36.51
C SER A 276 6.74 -31.59 -36.66
N VAL A 277 7.09 -32.40 -37.67
CA VAL A 277 6.63 -33.78 -37.79
C VAL A 277 7.52 -34.68 -36.94
N HIS A 278 6.89 -35.55 -36.17
CA HIS A 278 7.54 -36.55 -35.33
C HIS A 278 7.13 -37.94 -35.73
N HIS A 279 8.09 -38.81 -35.99
CA HIS A 279 7.82 -40.22 -36.31
C HIS A 279 7.94 -41.07 -35.05
N ARG A 280 6.96 -41.97 -34.84
CA ARG A 280 6.97 -42.97 -33.76
C ARG A 280 7.70 -44.23 -34.21
N ARG A 281 8.88 -44.48 -33.65
CA ARG A 281 9.61 -45.72 -33.88
C ARG A 281 9.08 -46.85 -32.97
N PRO A 282 9.09 -48.12 -33.44
CA PRO A 282 8.80 -49.24 -32.55
C PRO A 282 9.68 -49.19 -31.31
N PHE A 283 9.09 -49.35 -30.14
CA PHE A 283 9.79 -49.35 -28.82
C PHE A 283 10.50 -48.05 -28.45
N HIS A 284 10.34 -46.96 -29.22
CA HIS A 284 11.03 -45.68 -28.95
C HIS A 284 10.07 -44.49 -28.83
N ARG A 285 10.57 -43.41 -28.19
CA ARG A 285 9.87 -42.14 -28.07
C ARG A 285 9.68 -41.49 -29.45
N LEU A 286 8.72 -40.59 -29.56
CA LEU A 286 8.55 -39.72 -30.72
C LEU A 286 9.86 -38.97 -31.01
N ARG A 287 10.33 -39.02 -32.27
CA ARG A 287 11.52 -38.32 -32.73
C ARG A 287 11.17 -37.32 -33.81
N GLU A 288 11.62 -36.08 -33.65
CA GLU A 288 11.50 -35.04 -34.66
C GLU A 288 12.19 -35.48 -35.98
N THR A 289 11.42 -35.45 -37.05
CA THR A 289 11.90 -35.82 -38.40
C THR A 289 12.04 -34.60 -39.31
N MET A 290 11.01 -33.76 -39.36
CA MET A 290 10.96 -32.61 -40.26
C MET A 290 10.40 -31.37 -39.55
N PRO A 291 11.18 -30.27 -39.45
CA PRO A 291 10.68 -28.97 -39.04
C PRO A 291 9.76 -28.39 -40.13
N LEU A 292 8.59 -27.89 -39.74
CA LEU A 292 7.60 -27.30 -40.65
C LEU A 292 7.51 -25.79 -40.53
N ALA A 293 7.58 -25.27 -39.31
CA ALA A 293 7.54 -23.84 -39.07
C ALA A 293 8.28 -23.49 -37.77
N TRP A 294 8.82 -22.29 -37.73
CA TRP A 294 9.53 -21.75 -36.54
C TRP A 294 9.48 -20.25 -36.55
N SER A 295 9.46 -19.66 -35.35
CA SER A 295 9.59 -18.22 -35.10
C SER A 295 10.17 -17.98 -33.73
N GLY A 296 10.93 -16.92 -33.58
CA GLY A 296 11.44 -16.43 -32.31
C GLY A 296 11.36 -14.92 -32.23
N VAL A 297 11.09 -14.44 -31.04
CA VAL A 297 10.96 -13.02 -30.74
C VAL A 297 11.79 -12.68 -29.52
N GLU A 298 12.52 -11.59 -29.59
CA GLU A 298 13.19 -10.98 -28.45
C GLU A 298 12.81 -9.50 -28.36
N ILE A 299 12.28 -9.10 -27.22
CA ILE A 299 12.00 -7.71 -26.89
C ILE A 299 12.87 -7.34 -25.71
N ALA A 300 13.85 -6.48 -25.90
CA ALA A 300 14.86 -6.17 -24.91
C ALA A 300 15.31 -4.72 -24.97
N LYS A 301 16.05 -4.31 -23.95
CA LYS A 301 16.79 -3.05 -23.97
C LYS A 301 17.93 -3.12 -25.00
N ASP A 302 18.69 -4.20 -24.94
CA ASP A 302 19.76 -4.51 -25.87
C ASP A 302 19.59 -5.95 -26.40
N PRO A 303 18.91 -6.11 -27.56
CA PRO A 303 18.66 -7.43 -28.14
C PRO A 303 19.96 -8.11 -28.59
N LYS A 304 20.12 -9.39 -28.23
CA LYS A 304 21.27 -10.20 -28.64
C LYS A 304 21.09 -10.90 -29.99
N GLN A 305 19.91 -10.83 -30.57
CA GLN A 305 19.53 -11.46 -31.83
C GLN A 305 19.68 -13.00 -31.86
N SER A 306 19.57 -13.62 -30.70
CA SER A 306 19.61 -15.07 -30.56
C SER A 306 18.64 -15.52 -29.46
N MET A 307 18.14 -16.75 -29.58
CA MET A 307 17.33 -17.35 -28.54
C MET A 307 18.22 -17.88 -27.40
N ASP A 308 18.07 -17.32 -26.23
CA ASP A 308 18.70 -17.84 -25.02
C ASP A 308 18.14 -19.22 -24.62
N ARG A 309 18.84 -19.91 -23.76
CA ARG A 309 18.31 -21.13 -23.14
C ARG A 309 17.21 -20.74 -22.16
N LEU A 310 15.96 -20.99 -22.55
CA LEU A 310 14.83 -20.81 -21.65
C LEU A 310 14.89 -21.85 -20.53
N ASN A 311 14.74 -21.39 -19.29
CA ASN A 311 14.76 -22.22 -18.12
C ASN A 311 13.33 -22.61 -17.71
N GLY A 312 13.12 -23.78 -17.12
CA GLY A 312 11.84 -24.22 -16.60
C GLY A 312 11.18 -25.34 -17.41
N GLN A 313 9.86 -25.45 -17.36
CA GLN A 313 9.08 -26.50 -18.06
C GLN A 313 9.30 -26.50 -19.58
N ALA A 314 9.69 -25.40 -20.13
CA ALA A 314 10.03 -25.24 -21.52
C ALA A 314 11.29 -25.98 -21.99
N SER A 315 12.24 -26.21 -21.11
CA SER A 315 13.44 -26.96 -21.50
C SER A 315 13.08 -28.36 -22.02
N SER A 316 12.10 -29.02 -21.44
CA SER A 316 11.60 -30.34 -21.89
C SER A 316 10.83 -30.24 -23.20
N GLN A 317 10.05 -29.17 -23.43
CA GLN A 317 9.27 -28.96 -24.65
C GLN A 317 10.13 -28.50 -25.83
N LYS A 318 11.14 -27.70 -25.58
CA LYS A 318 12.17 -27.31 -26.55
C LYS A 318 12.88 -28.53 -27.14
N HIS A 319 13.14 -29.56 -26.33
CA HIS A 319 13.77 -30.79 -26.82
C HIS A 319 12.90 -31.61 -27.77
N ASP A 320 11.56 -31.48 -27.66
CA ASP A 320 10.66 -32.14 -28.62
C ASP A 320 10.88 -31.63 -30.06
N ASN A 321 10.98 -30.31 -30.26
CA ASN A 321 11.17 -29.65 -31.56
C ASN A 321 12.56 -29.01 -31.70
N GLY A 322 13.59 -29.71 -31.28
CA GLY A 322 14.95 -29.17 -31.21
C GLY A 322 15.58 -28.79 -32.56
N ARG A 323 15.13 -29.41 -33.66
CA ARG A 323 15.59 -29.02 -35.03
C ARG A 323 14.95 -27.69 -35.43
N ALA A 324 13.63 -27.59 -35.32
CA ALA A 324 12.89 -26.36 -35.60
C ALA A 324 13.41 -25.19 -34.72
N TYR A 325 13.66 -25.43 -33.44
CA TYR A 325 14.19 -24.42 -32.55
C TYR A 325 15.54 -23.86 -32.98
N ARG A 326 16.47 -24.70 -33.45
CA ARG A 326 17.77 -24.23 -33.97
C ARG A 326 17.69 -23.43 -35.27
N LEU A 327 16.59 -23.59 -36.02
CA LEU A 327 16.38 -22.82 -37.23
C LEU A 327 15.91 -21.39 -36.94
N ILE A 328 15.41 -21.10 -35.74
CA ILE A 328 14.99 -19.74 -35.34
C ILE A 328 16.15 -18.76 -35.51
N ASP A 329 17.34 -19.08 -34.98
CA ASP A 329 18.52 -18.20 -35.06
C ASP A 329 19.04 -17.98 -36.52
N ARG A 330 18.75 -18.93 -37.42
CA ARG A 330 19.15 -18.83 -38.83
C ARG A 330 18.14 -18.07 -39.67
N SER A 331 16.85 -18.24 -39.35
CA SER A 331 15.73 -17.61 -40.07
C SER A 331 14.46 -17.64 -39.21
N GLY A 332 13.71 -16.56 -39.17
CA GLY A 332 12.47 -16.51 -38.40
C GLY A 332 12.61 -15.78 -37.04
N PHE A 333 13.80 -15.29 -36.72
CA PHE A 333 14.03 -14.45 -35.57
C PHE A 333 13.66 -12.98 -35.81
N TRP A 334 13.03 -12.35 -34.85
CA TRP A 334 12.78 -10.91 -34.85
C TRP A 334 13.08 -10.33 -33.48
N SER A 335 13.67 -9.15 -33.46
CA SER A 335 13.97 -8.44 -32.22
C SER A 335 13.53 -6.99 -32.25
N ALA A 336 13.21 -6.43 -31.09
CA ALA A 336 12.92 -5.02 -30.92
C ALA A 336 13.64 -4.43 -29.71
N ARG A 337 14.25 -3.27 -29.92
CA ARG A 337 14.80 -2.44 -28.85
C ARG A 337 13.71 -1.52 -28.31
N ALA A 338 12.79 -2.05 -27.52
CA ALA A 338 11.60 -1.34 -27.05
C ALA A 338 11.34 -1.46 -25.56
N TYR A 339 12.04 -2.38 -24.88
CA TYR A 339 11.85 -2.68 -23.48
C TYR A 339 12.99 -2.11 -22.63
N LEU A 340 12.67 -1.38 -21.57
CA LEU A 340 13.67 -0.75 -20.70
C LEU A 340 14.12 -1.65 -19.54
N GLY A 341 13.55 -2.84 -19.43
CA GLY A 341 13.80 -3.76 -18.34
C GLY A 341 12.78 -3.63 -17.20
N LEU A 342 12.81 -4.59 -16.30
CA LEU A 342 11.97 -4.59 -15.10
C LEU A 342 12.47 -3.53 -14.12
N PRO A 343 11.65 -2.55 -13.71
CA PRO A 343 12.08 -1.51 -12.78
C PRO A 343 12.25 -2.05 -11.35
N ALA A 344 12.96 -1.31 -10.52
CA ALA A 344 12.91 -1.50 -9.08
C ALA A 344 11.59 -0.96 -8.54
N VAL A 345 10.96 -1.69 -7.62
CA VAL A 345 9.68 -1.32 -7.00
C VAL A 345 9.77 -1.27 -5.48
N ARG A 346 8.88 -0.55 -4.84
CA ARG A 346 8.75 -0.55 -3.38
C ARG A 346 8.02 -1.81 -2.93
N ASP A 347 8.70 -2.60 -2.08
CA ASP A 347 8.13 -3.80 -1.45
C ASP A 347 8.44 -3.80 0.05
N LEU A 348 7.92 -4.80 0.77
CA LEU A 348 8.17 -4.93 2.20
C LEU A 348 9.64 -5.10 2.50
N ASN A 349 10.11 -4.37 3.50
CA ASN A 349 11.48 -4.52 4.00
C ASN A 349 11.55 -5.67 5.00
N GLU A 350 11.97 -6.84 4.54
CA GLU A 350 12.08 -8.05 5.35
C GLU A 350 13.07 -7.91 6.52
N ASN A 351 14.02 -6.99 6.43
CA ASN A 351 15.00 -6.69 7.47
C ASN A 351 14.49 -5.71 8.52
N SER A 352 13.29 -5.14 8.35
CA SER A 352 12.72 -4.24 9.35
C SER A 352 12.31 -4.98 10.62
N LYS A 353 12.32 -4.27 11.76
CA LYS A 353 11.87 -4.84 13.04
C LYS A 353 10.40 -5.30 12.96
N ALA A 354 9.55 -4.51 12.31
CA ALA A 354 8.14 -4.84 12.12
C ALA A 354 7.95 -6.18 11.40
N MET A 355 8.79 -6.48 10.40
CA MET A 355 8.76 -7.76 9.69
C MET A 355 9.34 -8.91 10.51
N ARG A 356 10.41 -8.67 11.29
CA ARG A 356 11.02 -9.69 12.15
C ARG A 356 10.10 -10.11 13.30
N GLU A 357 9.36 -9.18 13.89
CA GLU A 357 8.41 -9.45 14.96
C GLU A 357 7.14 -10.15 14.45
N ASN A 358 6.65 -9.76 13.30
CA ASN A 358 5.46 -10.38 12.70
C ASN A 358 5.47 -10.27 11.16
N ASN A 359 6.15 -11.21 10.51
CA ASN A 359 6.33 -11.23 9.06
C ASN A 359 5.03 -11.41 8.25
N ARG A 360 3.96 -11.91 8.86
CA ARG A 360 2.66 -12.12 8.21
C ARG A 360 1.78 -10.87 8.27
N PHE A 361 1.85 -10.13 9.37
CA PHE A 361 1.05 -8.94 9.65
C PHE A 361 1.92 -7.83 10.26
N PRO A 362 2.92 -7.36 9.52
CA PRO A 362 3.78 -6.29 10.02
C PRO A 362 2.95 -5.04 10.27
N THR A 363 3.35 -4.29 11.29
CA THR A 363 2.72 -3.03 11.63
C THR A 363 3.77 -1.94 11.73
N ASP A 364 3.40 -0.72 11.36
CA ASP A 364 4.21 0.46 11.56
C ASP A 364 3.51 1.40 12.55
N LYS A 365 4.27 2.11 13.37
CA LYS A 365 3.73 2.96 14.41
C LYS A 365 4.28 4.37 14.28
N VAL A 366 3.39 5.34 14.32
CA VAL A 366 3.70 6.76 14.29
C VAL A 366 3.27 7.36 15.61
N THR A 367 4.19 8.02 16.32
CA THR A 367 3.92 8.64 17.62
C THR A 367 4.17 10.14 17.55
N VAL A 368 3.20 10.92 17.99
CA VAL A 368 3.19 12.37 17.98
C VAL A 368 3.12 12.89 19.41
N ILE A 369 3.91 13.93 19.68
CA ILE A 369 3.76 14.77 20.87
C ILE A 369 3.06 16.05 20.46
N GLY A 370 1.96 16.36 21.13
CA GLY A 370 1.30 17.65 21.06
C GLY A 370 1.68 18.53 22.25
N VAL A 371 1.97 19.79 22.01
CA VAL A 371 2.46 20.73 23.03
C VAL A 371 1.70 22.03 22.95
N ILE A 372 1.34 22.60 24.09
CA ILE A 372 0.98 24.00 24.27
C ILE A 372 2.22 24.71 24.82
N GLN A 373 2.84 25.56 24.04
CA GLN A 373 4.12 26.20 24.41
C GLN A 373 3.96 27.26 25.48
N ASN A 374 2.90 28.06 25.42
CA ASN A 374 2.74 29.19 26.34
C ASN A 374 1.57 28.98 27.31
N LYS A 375 1.86 28.93 28.61
CA LYS A 375 0.81 28.81 29.64
C LYS A 375 -0.15 30.01 29.66
N ASN A 376 0.25 31.16 29.17
CA ASN A 376 -0.58 32.37 29.12
C ASN A 376 -1.71 32.28 28.07
N THR A 377 -1.70 31.24 27.18
CA THR A 377 -2.78 31.00 26.24
C THR A 377 -3.99 30.31 26.89
N ILE A 378 -3.84 29.81 28.13
CA ILE A 378 -4.92 29.22 28.89
C ILE A 378 -5.52 30.28 29.80
N ASN A 379 -6.73 30.74 29.51
CA ASN A 379 -7.43 31.79 30.26
C ASN A 379 -7.82 31.30 31.65
N THR A 380 -6.87 31.35 32.59
CA THR A 380 -7.13 31.04 34.02
C THR A 380 -7.37 32.34 34.80
N ALA A 381 -7.97 32.22 36.00
CA ALA A 381 -8.24 33.35 36.85
C ALA A 381 -6.98 34.15 37.27
N ASP A 382 -5.81 33.55 37.18
CA ASP A 382 -4.52 34.19 37.45
C ASP A 382 -4.20 35.31 36.45
N GLN A 383 -4.69 35.21 35.21
CA GLN A 383 -4.53 36.22 34.16
C GLN A 383 -5.46 37.41 34.32
N THR A 384 -6.55 37.27 35.09
CA THR A 384 -7.50 38.35 35.32
C THR A 384 -7.07 39.34 36.41
N GLY A 385 -5.91 39.13 37.04
CA GLY A 385 -5.34 40.02 38.07
C GLY A 385 -6.08 39.96 39.39
N LEU A 386 -7.09 39.11 39.55
CA LEU A 386 -7.89 39.01 40.77
C LEU A 386 -7.23 38.20 41.89
N GLY A 387 -6.04 37.70 41.72
CA GLY A 387 -5.14 37.15 42.73
C GLY A 387 -5.64 35.98 43.60
N ALA A 388 -6.88 35.54 43.40
CA ALA A 388 -7.51 34.51 44.19
C ALA A 388 -7.42 33.15 43.44
N GLY A 389 -6.44 32.37 43.75
CA GLY A 389 -6.29 31.02 43.27
C GLY A 389 -5.22 30.83 42.23
N ARG A 390 -3.99 31.05 42.62
CA ARG A 390 -2.80 30.69 41.85
C ARG A 390 -2.73 29.18 41.64
N LEU A 391 -3.41 28.65 40.65
CA LEU A 391 -3.03 27.38 40.03
C LEU A 391 -1.67 27.66 39.33
N LYS A 392 -0.58 27.49 40.08
CA LYS A 392 0.72 27.35 39.48
C LYS A 392 0.69 26.06 38.68
N LEU A 393 0.42 26.14 37.38
CA LEU A 393 0.79 25.09 36.46
C LEU A 393 2.31 24.95 36.61
N LYS A 394 2.76 23.94 37.33
CA LYS A 394 4.18 23.57 37.31
C LYS A 394 4.51 23.30 35.86
N ASP A 395 5.57 23.90 35.35
CA ASP A 395 6.16 23.55 34.09
C ASP A 395 6.64 22.10 34.19
N ALA A 396 5.71 21.16 33.99
CA ALA A 396 5.98 19.71 34.10
C ALA A 396 7.04 19.24 33.10
N PHE A 397 7.43 20.10 32.16
CA PHE A 397 8.39 19.86 31.10
C PHE A 397 9.36 21.03 30.89
N ALA A 398 9.61 21.83 31.92
CA ALA A 398 10.65 22.89 31.89
C ALA A 398 12.02 22.32 31.47
N ASP A 399 12.22 21.02 31.72
CA ASP A 399 13.45 20.30 31.39
C ASP A 399 13.62 20.01 29.90
N PHE A 400 12.61 20.24 29.06
CA PHE A 400 12.70 20.02 27.60
C PHE A 400 13.18 21.24 26.79
N HIS A 401 13.56 22.33 27.42
CA HIS A 401 13.75 23.61 26.75
C HIS A 401 12.59 24.05 25.82
N VAL A 402 11.49 23.37 25.93
CA VAL A 402 10.20 23.75 25.35
C VAL A 402 9.43 24.31 26.52
N ASP A 403 9.18 25.63 26.53
CA ASP A 403 8.27 26.24 27.48
C ASP A 403 6.84 25.66 27.27
N ALA A 404 6.68 24.43 27.70
CA ALA A 404 5.45 23.67 27.46
C ALA A 404 4.58 23.76 28.72
N ALA A 405 3.48 24.47 28.61
CA ALA A 405 2.45 24.50 29.65
C ALA A 405 1.72 23.15 29.77
N MET A 406 1.53 22.43 28.64
CA MET A 406 0.90 21.12 28.58
C MET A 406 1.48 20.28 27.46
N VAL A 407 1.51 18.97 27.69
CA VAL A 407 1.93 17.96 26.71
C VAL A 407 0.91 16.82 26.65
N ALA A 408 0.61 16.38 25.44
CA ALA A 408 -0.15 15.17 25.16
C ALA A 408 0.64 14.28 24.20
N MET A 409 0.42 12.98 24.27
CA MET A 409 1.03 11.99 23.37
C MET A 409 -0.03 11.12 22.78
N SER A 410 0.10 10.84 21.48
CA SER A 410 -0.77 9.91 20.78
C SER A 410 0.03 9.07 19.79
N SER A 411 -0.43 7.85 19.56
CA SER A 411 0.18 6.95 18.61
C SER A 411 -0.87 6.38 17.65
N ALA A 412 -0.51 6.33 16.38
CA ALA A 412 -1.28 5.66 15.36
C ALA A 412 -0.48 4.47 14.82
N GLN A 413 -1.17 3.37 14.55
CA GLN A 413 -0.60 2.16 13.98
C GLN A 413 -1.14 1.93 12.58
N VAL A 414 -0.25 1.80 11.62
CA VAL A 414 -0.54 1.32 10.27
C VAL A 414 -0.49 -0.20 10.29
N TYR A 415 -1.53 -0.86 9.79
CA TYR A 415 -1.66 -2.31 9.78
C TYR A 415 -2.36 -2.79 8.50
N PHE A 416 -2.12 -4.04 8.17
CA PHE A 416 -2.74 -4.69 7.02
C PHE A 416 -3.94 -5.52 7.47
N ARG A 417 -5.11 -5.30 6.85
CA ARG A 417 -6.28 -6.12 7.08
C ARG A 417 -7.21 -6.10 5.86
N ARG A 418 -7.40 -7.24 5.26
CA ARG A 418 -8.43 -7.41 4.23
C ARG A 418 -9.82 -7.32 4.87
N PRO A 419 -10.78 -6.59 4.28
CA PRO A 419 -12.17 -6.65 4.70
C PRO A 419 -12.70 -8.09 4.65
N PRO A 420 -13.56 -8.50 5.60
CA PRO A 420 -14.16 -9.83 5.58
C PRO A 420 -14.98 -10.00 4.30
N GLY A 421 -14.62 -10.99 3.50
CA GLY A 421 -15.29 -11.39 2.26
C GLY A 421 -15.56 -12.88 2.31
N GLY A 422 -16.55 -13.39 1.58
CA GLY A 422 -17.11 -14.73 1.68
C GLY A 422 -16.16 -15.92 1.47
N ASN A 423 -14.86 -15.71 1.28
CA ASN A 423 -13.84 -16.76 1.32
C ASN A 423 -12.88 -16.49 2.47
N GLU A 424 -12.84 -17.37 3.44
CA GLU A 424 -12.04 -17.30 4.67
C GLU A 424 -10.51 -17.39 4.49
N ARG A 425 -9.99 -17.19 3.29
CA ARG A 425 -8.55 -17.19 3.07
C ARG A 425 -7.90 -15.98 3.72
N VAL A 426 -7.02 -16.25 4.68
CA VAL A 426 -6.18 -15.22 5.32
C VAL A 426 -5.19 -14.70 4.28
N GLU A 427 -5.29 -13.41 3.96
CA GLU A 427 -4.33 -12.73 3.10
C GLU A 427 -3.25 -12.07 3.95
N TYR A 428 -2.00 -12.44 3.70
CA TYR A 428 -0.85 -11.84 4.39
C TYR A 428 -0.52 -10.46 3.83
N ALA A 429 0.07 -9.64 4.67
CA ALA A 429 0.49 -8.30 4.28
C ALA A 429 1.45 -8.33 3.10
N SER A 430 1.21 -7.47 2.13
CA SER A 430 2.05 -7.32 0.94
C SER A 430 1.93 -5.90 0.37
N MET A 431 2.92 -5.49 -0.42
CA MET A 431 2.84 -4.27 -1.22
C MET A 431 2.22 -4.52 -2.60
N TYR A 432 1.44 -5.59 -2.72
CA TYR A 432 0.62 -5.92 -3.90
C TYR A 432 -0.87 -5.95 -3.59
N SER A 433 -1.27 -5.75 -2.32
CA SER A 433 -2.65 -5.75 -1.88
C SER A 433 -2.98 -4.47 -1.10
N PRO A 434 -3.97 -3.66 -1.56
CA PRO A 434 -4.21 -2.31 -1.02
C PRO A 434 -5.15 -2.33 0.19
N TYR A 435 -4.79 -3.09 1.24
CA TYR A 435 -5.59 -3.23 2.46
C TYR A 435 -4.90 -2.65 3.69
N TRP A 436 -4.01 -1.67 3.49
CA TRP A 436 -3.34 -0.94 4.54
C TRP A 436 -4.29 0.08 5.17
N GLN A 437 -4.41 0.04 6.48
CA GLN A 437 -5.32 0.85 7.29
C GLN A 437 -4.58 1.46 8.47
N VAL A 438 -5.23 2.40 9.16
CA VAL A 438 -4.70 3.05 10.35
C VAL A 438 -5.69 2.96 11.50
N ARG A 439 -5.18 2.88 12.72
CA ARG A 439 -5.94 2.98 13.96
C ARG A 439 -5.12 3.71 15.02
N LEU A 440 -5.79 4.37 15.94
CA LEU A 440 -5.15 4.86 17.15
C LEU A 440 -4.83 3.69 18.07
N VAL A 441 -3.68 3.76 18.74
CA VAL A 441 -3.21 2.76 19.71
C VAL A 441 -2.61 3.46 20.91
N GLY A 442 -2.53 2.75 22.03
CA GLY A 442 -1.90 3.28 23.24
C GLY A 442 -0.40 3.59 23.02
N VAL A 443 0.05 4.64 23.68
CA VAL A 443 1.48 4.99 23.72
C VAL A 443 2.20 4.01 24.65
N ASP A 444 3.29 3.40 24.17
CA ASP A 444 4.05 2.42 24.92
C ASP A 444 4.88 3.07 26.04
N ALA A 445 5.19 2.28 27.09
CA ALA A 445 6.05 2.74 28.18
C ALA A 445 7.44 3.20 27.68
N HIS A 446 7.99 2.50 26.69
CA HIS A 446 9.26 2.87 26.05
C HIS A 446 9.19 4.24 25.35
N GLU A 447 8.09 4.53 24.65
CA GLU A 447 7.87 5.82 23.97
C GLU A 447 7.74 6.96 25.00
N ARG A 448 7.02 6.71 26.10
CA ARG A 448 6.95 7.64 27.23
C ARG A 448 8.28 7.85 27.90
N GLY A 449 9.08 6.79 28.05
CA GLY A 449 10.44 6.86 28.58
C GLY A 449 11.41 7.64 27.69
N MET A 450 11.31 7.51 26.35
CA MET A 450 12.12 8.32 25.43
C MET A 450 11.86 9.82 25.61
N VAL A 451 10.61 10.21 25.80
CA VAL A 451 10.27 11.60 26.05
C VAL A 451 10.85 12.09 27.37
N GLY A 452 10.77 11.27 28.44
CA GLY A 452 11.42 11.55 29.72
C GLY A 452 12.93 11.65 29.62
N ALA A 453 13.58 10.76 28.87
CA ALA A 453 15.03 10.77 28.65
C ALA A 453 15.51 11.95 27.80
N LEU A 454 14.76 12.37 26.79
CA LEU A 454 15.08 13.57 26.00
C LEU A 454 15.08 14.82 26.90
N GLY A 455 14.19 14.92 27.88
CA GLY A 455 14.17 15.99 28.86
C GLY A 455 15.40 16.03 29.77
N THR A 456 16.02 14.88 30.06
CA THR A 456 17.23 14.80 30.88
C THR A 456 18.53 15.02 30.10
N LEU A 457 18.53 14.74 28.77
CA LEU A 457 19.73 14.92 27.91
C LEU A 457 19.94 16.38 27.47
N TRP A 458 18.96 17.25 27.65
CA TRP A 458 19.05 18.65 27.27
C TRP A 458 19.28 19.59 28.50
N ARG A 459 19.56 19.03 29.65
CA ARG A 459 20.13 19.72 30.79
C ARG A 459 21.65 19.78 30.64
#